data_0a0eaa4a7aeef504bcd307a0e425a7a8
#
_entry.id   0a0eaa4a7aeef504bcd307a0e425a7a8
#
_cell.length_a   1.000
_cell.length_b   1.000
_cell.length_c   1.000
_cell.angle_alpha   90.00
_cell.angle_beta   90.00
_cell.angle_gamma   90.00
#
_symmetry.space_group_name_H-M   'P 1'
#
loop_
_entity.id
_entity.type
_entity.pdbx_description
1 polymer ?
#
loop_
_entity_poly.entity_id
_entity_poly.type
_entity_poly.pdbx_seq_one_letter_code
_entity_poly.pdbx_strand_id
1 'polypeptide(L)'
;FIVFHNCGGIKMKSNYSNIRKIDPLKGTHLPDGTPNNSDRIEIGPSLLAIREWETAGLIFPNLERMREYRWKRLTQNIVERDWGGLLMFDPLNIRYATDSTNMQLWNTHNPFRAVLICADGYMVIWDYKNSPFLSKFNPLVREQRSGADLFYFDRGDKVDIAADSFSKEVAELISTHGDGNMRLGLDKGMLHGIRALETQGFAIMEGEECTEKSRSIKGPDEILAMRCANFACETAVKKMENSLSIGMSENEIWAELHKANISRGGEWIETRLLTTGPRTNPWFQECGPRQLQNNEILAFDTDLIGCYGICIDISRTWGIGDDKPRPDMIYAMRHAHEHIMTNIEMLKPGVPLSDLTFKGHQLDQKYVTGQYGCRFHGVGLCDEWPLITYSKEYVEGAFDYELQPGMVLCAEALVSPEGGDFSIKLEDQVLITENGHENLTTYPFCPHLMGEAY
;
A
#
# COMPACT_ATOMS: atom_id res chain seq x y z
N PHE A 1 46.06 -0.30 21.51
CA PHE A 1 46.73 -0.91 20.33
C PHE A 1 46.09 -2.26 20.04
N ILE A 2 45.20 -2.34 19.04
CA ILE A 2 44.69 -3.61 18.54
C ILE A 2 45.19 -3.74 17.10
N VAL A 3 45.95 -4.80 16.89
CA VAL A 3 46.56 -5.15 15.61
C VAL A 3 45.50 -5.79 14.74
N PHE A 4 45.19 -5.18 13.59
CA PHE A 4 44.34 -5.79 12.58
C PHE A 4 45.14 -6.85 11.81
N HIS A 5 44.75 -8.10 11.97
CA HIS A 5 45.21 -9.20 11.13
C HIS A 5 44.29 -9.35 9.93
N ASN A 6 44.89 -9.43 8.79
CA ASN A 6 44.36 -9.70 7.48
C ASN A 6 43.47 -10.97 7.50
N CYS A 7 42.16 -10.86 7.28
CA CYS A 7 41.24 -11.99 7.26
C CYS A 7 40.77 -12.26 5.85
N GLY A 8 41.37 -13.24 5.20
CA GLY A 8 40.72 -13.98 4.13
C GLY A 8 39.36 -14.53 4.61
N GLY A 9 38.39 -14.55 3.71
CA GLY A 9 36.99 -14.85 3.89
C GLY A 9 36.56 -15.73 5.07
N ILE A 10 36.33 -15.12 6.21
CA ILE A 10 35.66 -15.78 7.32
C ILE A 10 34.16 -15.57 7.09
N LYS A 11 33.45 -16.63 6.68
CA LYS A 11 32.01 -16.73 6.95
C LYS A 11 31.84 -16.47 8.44
N MET A 12 31.38 -15.27 8.82
CA MET A 12 31.09 -14.97 10.22
C MET A 12 30.04 -15.98 10.68
N LYS A 13 30.46 -16.94 11.51
CA LYS A 13 29.50 -17.75 12.26
C LYS A 13 28.69 -16.76 13.09
N SER A 14 27.43 -16.65 12.80
CA SER A 14 26.49 -15.86 13.57
C SER A 14 26.64 -16.20 15.05
N ASN A 15 26.91 -15.21 15.92
CA ASN A 15 26.89 -15.38 17.38
C ASN A 15 25.51 -15.78 17.91
N TYR A 16 24.53 -15.95 17.04
CA TYR A 16 23.14 -16.33 17.32
C TYR A 16 22.88 -17.83 17.18
N SER A 17 23.93 -18.68 17.32
CA SER A 17 23.79 -20.15 17.25
C SER A 17 22.82 -20.75 18.28
N ASN A 18 22.49 -20.00 19.34
CA ASN A 18 21.59 -20.41 20.41
C ASN A 18 20.15 -19.84 20.27
N ILE A 19 19.84 -19.11 19.19
CA ILE A 19 18.49 -18.64 18.94
C ILE A 19 17.61 -19.85 18.59
N ARG A 20 16.40 -19.89 19.16
CA ARG A 20 15.38 -20.89 18.82
C ARG A 20 15.20 -20.93 17.30
N LYS A 21 15.30 -22.11 16.73
CA LYS A 21 15.06 -22.32 15.30
C LYS A 21 13.55 -22.41 15.07
N ILE A 22 13.06 -21.58 14.17
CA ILE A 22 11.70 -21.63 13.65
C ILE A 22 11.72 -22.46 12.38
N ASP A 23 10.78 -23.38 12.23
CA ASP A 23 10.58 -24.10 10.98
C ASP A 23 9.80 -23.23 10.00
N PRO A 24 10.44 -22.67 8.95
CA PRO A 24 9.77 -21.79 8.00
C PRO A 24 8.81 -22.52 7.08
N LEU A 25 8.92 -23.86 6.98
CA LEU A 25 8.06 -24.70 6.13
C LEU A 25 6.86 -25.27 6.88
N LYS A 26 6.74 -24.95 8.18
CA LYS A 26 5.57 -25.36 8.96
C LYS A 26 4.34 -24.69 8.40
N GLY A 27 3.39 -25.48 7.94
CA GLY A 27 2.18 -25.00 7.29
C GLY A 27 1.43 -23.96 8.13
N THR A 28 0.79 -23.03 7.46
CA THR A 28 -0.02 -21.98 8.09
C THR A 28 -1.27 -22.51 8.79
N HIS A 29 -1.68 -23.75 8.44
CA HIS A 29 -2.83 -24.44 9.01
C HIS A 29 -2.44 -25.81 9.54
N LEU A 30 -3.11 -26.24 10.61
CA LEU A 30 -3.09 -27.62 11.08
C LEU A 30 -3.92 -28.52 10.16
N PRO A 31 -3.79 -29.87 10.25
CA PRO A 31 -4.55 -30.79 9.40
C PRO A 31 -6.08 -30.64 9.50
N ASP A 32 -6.58 -30.07 10.57
CA ASP A 32 -8.01 -29.77 10.80
C ASP A 32 -8.46 -28.43 10.21
N GLY A 33 -7.55 -27.71 9.49
CA GLY A 33 -7.82 -26.42 8.89
C GLY A 33 -7.70 -25.23 9.85
N THR A 34 -7.38 -25.44 11.11
CA THR A 34 -7.13 -24.33 12.05
C THR A 34 -5.73 -23.73 11.84
N PRO A 35 -5.53 -22.43 12.11
CA PRO A 35 -4.21 -21.82 12.02
C PRO A 35 -3.20 -22.50 12.93
N ASN A 36 -2.02 -22.74 12.36
CA ASN A 36 -0.89 -23.21 13.13
C ASN A 36 -0.24 -22.07 13.89
N ASN A 37 -0.50 -21.97 15.18
CA ASN A 37 -0.06 -20.85 16.02
C ASN A 37 1.35 -21.02 16.60
N SER A 38 2.02 -22.18 16.39
CA SER A 38 3.22 -22.46 17.16
C SER A 38 4.50 -21.84 16.61
N ASP A 39 4.69 -21.78 15.30
CA ASP A 39 5.93 -21.27 14.66
C ASP A 39 5.66 -20.50 13.37
N ARG A 40 4.49 -19.90 13.26
CA ARG A 40 4.12 -19.12 12.08
C ARG A 40 4.97 -17.86 11.97
N ILE A 41 5.57 -17.66 10.80
CA ILE A 41 6.38 -16.48 10.48
C ILE A 41 5.57 -15.50 9.63
N GLU A 42 4.77 -16.03 8.71
CA GLU A 42 3.94 -15.23 7.82
C GLU A 42 2.90 -14.42 8.62
N ILE A 43 2.75 -13.17 8.25
CA ILE A 43 1.61 -12.35 8.67
C ILE A 43 0.43 -12.69 7.77
N GLY A 44 -0.76 -12.75 8.33
CA GLY A 44 -1.95 -13.07 7.57
C GLY A 44 -3.22 -12.99 8.39
N PRO A 45 -4.36 -13.37 7.80
CA PRO A 45 -5.66 -13.23 8.42
C PRO A 45 -5.77 -14.02 9.72
N SER A 46 -6.54 -13.46 10.66
CA SER A 46 -6.91 -14.15 11.88
C SER A 46 -8.01 -15.19 11.62
N LEU A 47 -8.24 -16.09 12.62
CA LEU A 47 -9.39 -16.99 12.57
C LEU A 47 -10.72 -16.28 12.41
N LEU A 48 -10.84 -15.09 12.99
CA LEU A 48 -12.05 -14.27 12.88
C LEU A 48 -12.31 -13.90 11.42
N ALA A 49 -11.29 -13.36 10.74
CA ALA A 49 -11.41 -13.00 9.34
C ALA A 49 -11.74 -14.21 8.45
N ILE A 50 -11.03 -15.32 8.64
CA ILE A 50 -11.26 -16.56 7.87
C ILE A 50 -12.71 -17.03 7.99
N ARG A 51 -13.27 -17.10 9.21
CA ARG A 51 -14.66 -17.50 9.43
C ARG A 51 -15.68 -16.54 8.79
N GLU A 52 -15.41 -15.24 8.88
CA GLU A 52 -16.26 -14.23 8.24
C GLU A 52 -16.25 -14.38 6.72
N TRP A 53 -15.07 -14.59 6.12
CA TRP A 53 -14.89 -14.78 4.69
C TRP A 53 -15.53 -16.09 4.17
N GLU A 54 -15.34 -17.19 4.90
CA GLU A 54 -16.02 -18.47 4.59
C GLU A 54 -17.54 -18.32 4.62
N THR A 55 -18.06 -17.63 5.64
CA THR A 55 -19.50 -17.35 5.75
C THR A 55 -20.02 -16.49 4.61
N ALA A 56 -19.20 -15.54 4.13
CA ALA A 56 -19.52 -14.70 2.98
C ALA A 56 -19.28 -15.39 1.62
N GLY A 57 -18.71 -16.60 1.61
CA GLY A 57 -18.42 -17.35 0.37
C GLY A 57 -17.25 -16.79 -0.43
N LEU A 58 -16.32 -16.06 0.22
CA LEU A 58 -15.14 -15.52 -0.45
C LEU A 58 -14.13 -16.63 -0.78
N ILE A 59 -13.47 -16.49 -1.92
CA ILE A 59 -12.38 -17.35 -2.35
C ILE A 59 -11.06 -16.78 -1.82
N PHE A 60 -10.26 -17.61 -1.18
CA PHE A 60 -8.97 -17.20 -0.62
C PHE A 60 -7.88 -17.17 -1.67
N PRO A 61 -6.92 -16.23 -1.57
CA PRO A 61 -5.78 -16.19 -2.46
C PRO A 61 -4.84 -17.37 -2.25
N ASN A 62 -4.21 -17.84 -3.32
CA ASN A 62 -3.05 -18.71 -3.21
C ASN A 62 -1.79 -17.84 -3.15
N LEU A 63 -1.17 -17.78 -1.97
CA LEU A 63 -0.04 -16.89 -1.71
C LEU A 63 1.21 -17.26 -2.53
N GLU A 64 1.44 -18.54 -2.84
CA GLU A 64 2.57 -18.97 -3.67
C GLU A 64 2.42 -18.43 -5.10
N ARG A 65 1.23 -18.60 -5.71
CA ARG A 65 0.95 -18.05 -7.04
C ARG A 65 1.01 -16.53 -7.06
N MET A 66 0.53 -15.87 -5.99
CA MET A 66 0.62 -14.42 -5.85
C MET A 66 2.07 -13.95 -5.84
N ARG A 67 2.93 -14.58 -5.04
CA ARG A 67 4.38 -14.29 -4.96
C ARG A 67 5.08 -14.53 -6.31
N GLU A 68 4.78 -15.64 -6.98
CA GLU A 68 5.30 -15.93 -8.32
C GLU A 68 4.88 -14.89 -9.35
N TYR A 69 3.62 -14.46 -9.32
CA TYR A 69 3.12 -13.42 -10.22
C TYR A 69 3.89 -12.12 -10.02
N ARG A 70 4.01 -11.64 -8.79
CA ARG A 70 4.75 -10.42 -8.43
C ARG A 70 6.21 -10.49 -8.86
N TRP A 71 6.87 -11.60 -8.57
CA TRP A 71 8.24 -11.86 -8.98
C TRP A 71 8.40 -11.83 -10.50
N LYS A 72 7.50 -12.47 -11.25
CA LYS A 72 7.51 -12.45 -12.73
C LYS A 72 7.33 -11.02 -13.26
N ARG A 73 6.42 -10.24 -12.69
CA ARG A 73 6.21 -8.84 -13.06
C ARG A 73 7.48 -8.01 -12.91
N LEU A 74 8.14 -8.11 -11.76
CA LEU A 74 9.39 -7.39 -11.50
C LEU A 74 10.50 -7.85 -12.45
N THR A 75 10.73 -9.15 -12.59
CA THR A 75 11.77 -9.69 -13.45
C THR A 75 11.56 -9.31 -14.91
N GLN A 76 10.32 -9.39 -15.41
CA GLN A 76 9.99 -8.96 -16.76
C GLN A 76 10.30 -7.47 -16.98
N ASN A 77 9.89 -6.62 -16.06
CA ASN A 77 10.16 -5.18 -16.13
C ASN A 77 11.66 -4.84 -16.08
N ILE A 78 12.47 -5.61 -15.33
CA ILE A 78 13.94 -5.48 -15.29
C ILE A 78 14.53 -5.81 -16.68
N VAL A 79 14.12 -6.94 -17.26
CA VAL A 79 14.62 -7.41 -18.57
C VAL A 79 14.21 -6.47 -19.71
N GLU A 80 12.97 -6.00 -19.73
CA GLU A 80 12.47 -5.05 -20.75
C GLU A 80 13.21 -3.70 -20.73
N ARG A 81 13.76 -3.30 -19.58
CA ARG A 81 14.56 -2.09 -19.43
C ARG A 81 16.06 -2.29 -19.71
N ASP A 82 16.47 -3.51 -20.02
CA ASP A 82 17.87 -3.87 -20.19
C ASP A 82 18.71 -3.50 -18.94
N TRP A 83 18.27 -3.95 -17.75
CA TRP A 83 18.97 -3.77 -16.48
C TRP A 83 19.58 -5.08 -15.98
N GLY A 84 20.73 -4.99 -15.30
CA GLY A 84 21.30 -6.16 -14.61
C GLY A 84 20.53 -6.57 -13.36
N GLY A 85 19.74 -5.65 -12.80
CA GLY A 85 18.89 -5.91 -11.66
C GLY A 85 18.16 -4.66 -11.18
N LEU A 86 17.30 -4.88 -10.17
CA LEU A 86 16.55 -3.85 -9.45
C LEU A 86 16.84 -3.98 -7.96
N LEU A 87 17.40 -2.94 -7.37
CA LEU A 87 17.69 -2.81 -5.94
C LEU A 87 16.62 -1.95 -5.29
N MET A 88 15.95 -2.49 -4.28
CA MET A 88 14.81 -1.87 -3.60
C MET A 88 15.11 -1.66 -2.12
N PHE A 89 14.86 -0.46 -1.62
CA PHE A 89 14.89 -0.07 -0.20
C PHE A 89 13.52 0.35 0.33
N ASP A 90 12.57 0.65 -0.55
CA ASP A 90 11.21 0.97 -0.14
C ASP A 90 10.54 -0.23 0.54
N PRO A 91 10.00 -0.08 1.77
CA PRO A 91 9.35 -1.19 2.48
C PRO A 91 8.17 -1.81 1.73
N LEU A 92 7.42 -1.04 0.93
CA LEU A 92 6.30 -1.53 0.12
C LEU A 92 6.79 -2.34 -1.07
N ASN A 93 7.86 -1.89 -1.76
CA ASN A 93 8.49 -2.64 -2.84
C ASN A 93 9.13 -3.93 -2.34
N ILE A 94 9.77 -3.90 -1.15
CA ILE A 94 10.27 -5.09 -0.47
C ILE A 94 9.13 -6.05 -0.14
N ARG A 95 7.99 -5.54 0.35
CA ARG A 95 6.78 -6.34 0.62
C ARG A 95 6.25 -6.97 -0.68
N TYR A 96 6.16 -6.20 -1.76
CA TYR A 96 5.71 -6.71 -3.06
C TYR A 96 6.61 -7.84 -3.58
N ALA A 97 7.93 -7.65 -3.52
CA ALA A 97 8.90 -8.62 -4.01
C ALA A 97 8.96 -9.90 -3.18
N THR A 98 8.90 -9.80 -1.85
CA THR A 98 9.20 -10.91 -0.93
C THR A 98 8.01 -11.42 -0.15
N ASP A 99 6.91 -10.70 -0.11
CA ASP A 99 5.76 -10.91 0.77
C ASP A 99 6.14 -10.95 2.27
N SER A 100 7.30 -10.40 2.63
CA SER A 100 7.74 -10.28 4.02
C SER A 100 7.70 -8.84 4.50
N THR A 101 7.38 -8.66 5.77
CA THR A 101 7.37 -7.35 6.41
C THR A 101 8.16 -7.37 7.71
N ASN A 102 8.71 -6.23 8.10
CA ASN A 102 9.41 -6.06 9.37
C ASN A 102 9.45 -4.57 9.73
N MET A 103 8.66 -4.15 10.70
CA MET A 103 8.65 -2.78 11.23
C MET A 103 8.58 -1.71 10.11
N GLN A 104 7.51 -1.73 9.29
CA GLN A 104 7.39 -0.92 8.07
C GLN A 104 7.72 0.57 8.28
N LEU A 105 7.11 1.23 9.27
CA LEU A 105 7.37 2.63 9.55
C LEU A 105 8.82 2.88 10.01
N TRP A 106 9.37 2.00 10.85
CA TRP A 106 10.77 2.07 11.26
C TRP A 106 11.71 1.96 10.05
N ASN A 107 11.43 1.03 9.13
CA ASN A 107 12.20 0.84 7.90
C ASN A 107 12.15 2.05 6.97
N THR A 108 11.02 2.75 6.91
CA THR A 108 10.91 3.98 6.12
C THR A 108 11.86 5.06 6.64
N HIS A 109 12.03 5.13 7.97
CA HIS A 109 12.92 6.11 8.60
C HIS A 109 14.39 5.63 8.66
N ASN A 110 14.60 4.34 8.95
CA ASN A 110 15.93 3.73 9.08
C ASN A 110 16.01 2.51 8.14
N PRO A 111 16.30 2.69 6.85
CA PRO A 111 16.21 1.65 5.84
C PRO A 111 17.36 0.65 5.98
N PHE A 112 17.18 -0.38 6.80
CA PHE A 112 18.14 -1.47 7.01
C PHE A 112 17.83 -2.72 6.18
N ARG A 113 16.63 -2.77 5.56
CA ARG A 113 16.28 -3.83 4.61
C ARG A 113 16.54 -3.37 3.19
N ALA A 114 17.00 -4.29 2.37
CA ALA A 114 17.11 -4.10 0.93
C ALA A 114 16.80 -5.40 0.21
N VAL A 115 16.27 -5.33 -1.00
CA VAL A 115 16.07 -6.48 -1.88
C VAL A 115 16.70 -6.19 -3.23
N LEU A 116 17.49 -7.12 -3.73
CA LEU A 116 17.99 -7.13 -5.10
C LEU A 116 17.31 -8.27 -5.86
N ILE A 117 16.70 -7.97 -6.99
CA ILE A 117 16.30 -8.97 -7.99
C ILE A 117 17.20 -8.76 -9.21
N CYS A 118 17.98 -9.78 -9.55
CA CYS A 118 18.83 -9.78 -10.74
C CYS A 118 18.03 -10.14 -12.01
N ALA A 119 18.59 -9.87 -13.19
CA ALA A 119 17.91 -10.09 -14.45
C ALA A 119 17.48 -11.53 -14.74
N ASP A 120 18.20 -12.54 -14.18
CA ASP A 120 17.82 -13.95 -14.24
C ASP A 120 16.73 -14.35 -13.21
N GLY A 121 16.27 -13.38 -12.40
CA GLY A 121 15.28 -13.58 -11.34
C GLY A 121 15.86 -14.03 -9.99
N TYR A 122 17.19 -14.07 -9.84
CA TYR A 122 17.81 -14.39 -8.54
C TYR A 122 17.53 -13.27 -7.55
N MET A 123 16.87 -13.63 -6.42
CA MET A 123 16.44 -12.65 -5.42
C MET A 123 17.21 -12.80 -4.13
N VAL A 124 17.77 -11.69 -3.64
CA VAL A 124 18.53 -11.60 -2.37
C VAL A 124 17.88 -10.53 -1.50
N ILE A 125 17.73 -10.84 -0.21
CA ILE A 125 17.29 -9.86 0.79
C ILE A 125 18.41 -9.61 1.81
N TRP A 126 18.67 -8.35 2.13
CA TRP A 126 19.39 -7.94 3.33
C TRP A 126 18.41 -7.58 4.42
N ASP A 127 18.61 -8.10 5.61
CA ASP A 127 17.76 -7.88 6.77
C ASP A 127 18.64 -7.82 8.04
N TYR A 128 18.06 -7.63 9.21
CA TYR A 128 18.81 -7.72 10.46
C TYR A 128 19.52 -9.07 10.59
N LYS A 129 20.71 -9.04 11.20
CA LYS A 129 21.57 -10.24 11.41
C LYS A 129 20.85 -11.39 12.10
N ASN A 130 19.88 -11.08 12.96
CA ASN A 130 19.13 -12.04 13.75
C ASN A 130 17.73 -12.36 13.21
N SER A 131 17.35 -11.83 12.04
CA SER A 131 16.04 -12.02 11.46
C SER A 131 15.99 -12.69 10.07
N PRO A 132 16.99 -13.51 9.66
CA PRO A 132 16.97 -14.13 8.33
C PRO A 132 15.77 -15.10 8.13
N PHE A 133 15.11 -15.49 9.21
CA PHE A 133 13.94 -16.36 9.16
C PHE A 133 12.69 -15.68 8.61
N LEU A 134 12.61 -14.34 8.65
CA LEU A 134 11.41 -13.59 8.27
C LEU A 134 11.00 -13.75 6.80
N SER A 135 11.91 -14.10 5.91
CA SER A 135 11.63 -14.33 4.49
C SER A 135 11.78 -15.80 4.04
N LYS A 136 12.13 -16.72 4.95
CA LYS A 136 12.40 -18.12 4.61
C LYS A 136 11.19 -18.92 4.11
N PHE A 137 9.99 -18.46 4.40
CA PHE A 137 8.78 -19.09 3.88
C PHE A 137 8.60 -18.87 2.36
N ASN A 138 9.29 -17.87 1.78
CA ASN A 138 9.24 -17.59 0.36
C ASN A 138 10.46 -18.19 -0.36
N PRO A 139 10.30 -19.29 -1.12
CA PRO A 139 11.40 -19.95 -1.81
C PRO A 139 11.99 -19.15 -2.96
N LEU A 140 11.34 -18.07 -3.40
CA LEU A 140 11.86 -17.15 -4.40
C LEU A 140 13.01 -16.30 -3.85
N VAL A 141 13.08 -16.08 -2.53
CA VAL A 141 14.22 -15.46 -1.86
C VAL A 141 15.34 -16.51 -1.71
N ARG A 142 16.38 -16.38 -2.53
CA ARG A 142 17.48 -17.35 -2.62
C ARG A 142 18.51 -17.19 -1.53
N GLU A 143 18.77 -15.93 -1.14
CA GLU A 143 19.74 -15.62 -0.09
C GLU A 143 19.15 -14.61 0.92
N GLN A 144 19.56 -14.76 2.19
CA GLN A 144 19.35 -13.77 3.23
C GLN A 144 20.72 -13.29 3.70
N ARG A 145 20.98 -12.00 3.56
CA ARG A 145 22.22 -11.32 3.97
C ARG A 145 21.91 -10.27 5.06
N SER A 146 22.92 -9.56 5.51
CA SER A 146 22.81 -8.41 6.41
C SER A 146 23.85 -7.38 6.03
N GLY A 147 23.62 -6.09 6.36
CA GLY A 147 24.60 -5.04 6.11
C GLY A 147 24.15 -3.97 5.11
N ALA A 148 22.84 -3.90 4.80
CA ALA A 148 22.26 -2.82 4.02
C ALA A 148 21.94 -1.56 4.84
N ASP A 149 22.35 -1.49 6.08
CA ASP A 149 22.16 -0.40 7.02
C ASP A 149 23.12 0.77 6.71
N LEU A 150 22.80 1.51 5.63
CA LEU A 150 23.64 2.58 5.06
C LEU A 150 23.27 3.96 5.59
N PHE A 151 22.93 4.06 6.88
CA PHE A 151 22.47 5.29 7.53
C PHE A 151 23.20 5.59 8.85
N TYR A 152 23.22 6.86 9.20
CA TYR A 152 24.06 7.39 10.28
C TYR A 152 23.74 6.79 11.66
N PHE A 153 22.45 6.55 11.97
CA PHE A 153 22.02 6.01 13.26
C PHE A 153 22.72 4.68 13.62
N ASP A 154 22.91 3.79 12.62
CA ASP A 154 23.55 2.48 12.85
C ASP A 154 25.07 2.50 12.65
N ARG A 155 25.57 3.32 11.74
CA ARG A 155 26.98 3.30 11.30
C ARG A 155 27.80 4.51 11.74
N GLY A 156 27.16 5.59 12.21
CA GLY A 156 27.84 6.83 12.58
C GLY A 156 28.77 7.31 11.46
N ASP A 157 29.94 7.80 11.83
CA ASP A 157 30.94 8.33 10.89
C ASP A 157 31.62 7.27 10.00
N LYS A 158 31.13 6.01 10.04
CA LYS A 158 31.68 4.87 9.27
C LYS A 158 30.65 4.32 8.25
N VAL A 159 29.60 5.08 7.94
CA VAL A 159 28.58 4.67 6.98
C VAL A 159 29.15 4.42 5.57
N ASP A 160 30.21 5.14 5.19
CA ASP A 160 30.91 4.95 3.92
C ASP A 160 31.59 3.57 3.80
N ILE A 161 32.12 3.03 4.91
CA ILE A 161 32.70 1.67 4.95
C ILE A 161 31.62 0.61 4.76
N ALA A 162 30.44 0.79 5.36
CA ALA A 162 29.33 -0.12 5.18
C ALA A 162 28.81 -0.07 3.73
N ALA A 163 28.71 1.13 3.16
CA ALA A 163 28.27 1.35 1.78
C ALA A 163 29.24 0.71 0.76
N ASP A 164 30.55 0.84 0.98
CA ASP A 164 31.56 0.18 0.14
C ASP A 164 31.45 -1.36 0.20
N SER A 165 31.26 -1.92 1.39
CA SER A 165 31.06 -3.37 1.55
C SER A 165 29.79 -3.85 0.85
N PHE A 166 28.68 -3.17 1.07
CA PHE A 166 27.39 -3.49 0.47
C PHE A 166 27.44 -3.39 -1.07
N SER A 167 28.04 -2.33 -1.61
CA SER A 167 28.13 -2.14 -3.08
C SER A 167 28.95 -3.24 -3.76
N LYS A 168 29.99 -3.77 -3.10
CA LYS A 168 30.75 -4.92 -3.59
C LYS A 168 29.93 -6.21 -3.63
N GLU A 169 29.06 -6.44 -2.63
CA GLU A 169 28.15 -7.58 -2.63
C GLU A 169 27.14 -7.47 -3.79
N VAL A 170 26.59 -6.26 -4.04
CA VAL A 170 25.69 -6.02 -5.18
C VAL A 170 26.43 -6.27 -6.50
N ALA A 171 27.68 -5.81 -6.63
CA ALA A 171 28.48 -6.02 -7.84
C ALA A 171 28.79 -7.51 -8.10
N GLU A 172 29.08 -8.29 -7.06
CA GLU A 172 29.26 -9.74 -7.16
C GLU A 172 27.98 -10.43 -7.68
N LEU A 173 26.83 -10.06 -7.12
CA LEU A 173 25.53 -10.62 -7.52
C LEU A 173 25.18 -10.27 -8.96
N ILE A 174 25.33 -9.03 -9.38
CA ILE A 174 25.08 -8.59 -10.76
C ILE A 174 26.05 -9.25 -11.75
N SER A 175 27.31 -9.43 -11.38
CA SER A 175 28.28 -10.17 -12.20
C SER A 175 27.86 -11.62 -12.42
N THR A 176 27.21 -12.25 -11.44
CA THR A 176 26.82 -13.67 -11.48
C THR A 176 25.45 -13.90 -12.09
N HIS A 177 24.48 -13.02 -11.77
CA HIS A 177 23.05 -13.19 -12.03
C HIS A 177 22.42 -12.08 -12.92
N GLY A 178 23.17 -11.02 -13.18
CA GLY A 178 22.74 -9.90 -14.05
C GLY A 178 23.49 -9.84 -15.37
N ASP A 179 24.16 -10.93 -15.77
CA ASP A 179 24.98 -11.01 -16.98
C ASP A 179 26.06 -9.91 -17.06
N GLY A 180 26.49 -9.42 -15.90
CA GLY A 180 27.45 -8.32 -15.79
C GLY A 180 26.94 -6.96 -16.29
N ASN A 181 25.64 -6.81 -16.52
CA ASN A 181 25.04 -5.56 -16.95
C ASN A 181 25.02 -4.57 -15.77
N MET A 182 25.82 -3.51 -15.89
CA MET A 182 26.00 -2.50 -14.84
C MET A 182 24.90 -1.44 -14.77
N ARG A 183 23.79 -1.59 -15.52
CA ARG A 183 22.60 -0.74 -15.39
C ARG A 183 21.74 -1.29 -14.25
N LEU A 184 21.68 -0.58 -13.15
CA LEU A 184 21.00 -0.99 -11.92
C LEU A 184 19.82 -0.06 -11.62
N GLY A 185 18.60 -0.60 -11.65
CA GLY A 185 17.42 0.11 -11.15
C GLY A 185 17.53 0.30 -9.62
N LEU A 186 17.16 1.47 -9.13
CA LEU A 186 17.13 1.79 -7.70
C LEU A 186 15.85 2.57 -7.41
N ASP A 187 15.01 2.05 -6.52
CA ASP A 187 13.75 2.71 -6.16
C ASP A 187 13.96 3.89 -5.20
N LYS A 188 14.71 3.68 -4.15
CA LYS A 188 15.14 4.68 -3.16
C LYS A 188 16.54 4.37 -2.70
N GLY A 189 17.28 5.36 -2.22
CA GLY A 189 18.64 5.08 -1.74
C GLY A 189 19.23 6.20 -0.89
N MET A 190 20.07 5.80 0.06
CA MET A 190 20.90 6.72 0.82
C MET A 190 22.10 7.17 -0.01
N LEU A 191 22.48 8.42 0.12
CA LEU A 191 23.54 9.05 -0.66
C LEU A 191 24.87 8.26 -0.63
N HIS A 192 25.28 7.74 0.54
CA HIS A 192 26.49 6.94 0.65
C HIS A 192 26.39 5.63 -0.15
N GLY A 193 25.25 4.98 -0.13
CA GLY A 193 24.99 3.78 -0.93
C GLY A 193 25.06 4.04 -2.43
N ILE A 194 24.38 5.09 -2.92
CA ILE A 194 24.39 5.49 -4.33
C ILE A 194 25.83 5.74 -4.80
N ARG A 195 26.60 6.56 -4.09
CA ARG A 195 27.99 6.87 -4.45
C ARG A 195 28.90 5.63 -4.44
N ALA A 196 28.68 4.72 -3.51
CA ALA A 196 29.43 3.48 -3.46
C ALA A 196 29.12 2.57 -4.65
N LEU A 197 27.85 2.45 -5.04
CA LEU A 197 27.43 1.73 -6.25
C LEU A 197 28.03 2.35 -7.51
N GLU A 198 27.97 3.66 -7.66
CA GLU A 198 28.62 4.37 -8.79
C GLU A 198 30.13 4.12 -8.82
N THR A 199 30.79 4.03 -7.66
CA THR A 199 32.23 3.70 -7.54
C THR A 199 32.53 2.28 -8.02
N GLN A 200 31.59 1.33 -7.89
CA GLN A 200 31.71 -0.01 -8.49
C GLN A 200 31.46 -0.02 -10.01
N GLY A 201 31.08 1.11 -10.61
CA GLY A 201 30.82 1.26 -12.04
C GLY A 201 29.35 1.13 -12.44
N PHE A 202 28.41 1.10 -11.50
CA PHE A 202 26.99 1.05 -11.84
C PHE A 202 26.50 2.36 -12.44
N ALA A 203 25.72 2.25 -13.52
CA ALA A 203 24.83 3.30 -13.98
C ALA A 203 23.50 3.15 -13.25
N ILE A 204 23.23 4.05 -12.31
CA ILE A 204 22.00 4.04 -11.53
C ILE A 204 20.84 4.55 -12.39
N MET A 205 19.80 3.73 -12.49
CA MET A 205 18.58 3.98 -13.26
C MET A 205 17.42 4.23 -12.28
N GLU A 206 16.47 5.05 -12.71
CA GLU A 206 15.24 5.28 -11.95
C GLU A 206 14.42 4.00 -11.82
N GLY A 207 14.29 3.49 -10.59
CA GLY A 207 13.65 2.21 -10.28
C GLY A 207 12.20 2.32 -9.85
N GLU A 208 11.73 3.50 -9.42
CA GLU A 208 10.37 3.71 -8.93
C GLU A 208 9.34 3.44 -10.04
N GLU A 209 9.57 3.94 -11.26
CA GLU A 209 8.70 3.62 -12.40
C GLU A 209 8.57 2.11 -12.62
N CYS A 210 9.67 1.36 -12.49
CA CYS A 210 9.66 -0.09 -12.67
C CYS A 210 8.77 -0.78 -11.61
N THR A 211 8.87 -0.37 -10.36
CA THR A 211 8.07 -0.94 -9.27
C THR A 211 6.61 -0.55 -9.38
N GLU A 212 6.29 0.71 -9.66
CA GLU A 212 4.93 1.21 -9.88
C GLU A 212 4.24 0.46 -11.03
N LYS A 213 4.91 0.34 -12.19
CA LYS A 213 4.38 -0.42 -13.33
C LYS A 213 4.22 -1.92 -13.03
N SER A 214 5.08 -2.48 -12.20
CA SER A 214 4.94 -3.88 -11.78
C SER A 214 3.70 -4.09 -10.91
N ARG A 215 3.41 -3.17 -9.99
CA ARG A 215 2.27 -3.23 -9.07
C ARG A 215 0.94 -2.86 -9.72
N SER A 216 0.95 -2.00 -10.75
CA SER A 216 -0.27 -1.43 -11.33
C SER A 216 -1.28 -2.46 -11.84
N ILE A 217 -0.83 -3.62 -12.34
CA ILE A 217 -1.71 -4.68 -12.85
C ILE A 217 -1.68 -5.85 -11.88
N LYS A 218 -2.79 -6.08 -11.20
CA LYS A 218 -2.96 -7.10 -10.19
C LYS A 218 -3.19 -8.47 -10.82
N GLY A 219 -2.52 -9.50 -10.27
CA GLY A 219 -2.76 -10.89 -10.64
C GLY A 219 -4.06 -11.42 -10.02
N PRO A 220 -4.54 -12.59 -10.50
CA PRO A 220 -5.79 -13.17 -10.02
C PRO A 220 -5.82 -13.38 -8.49
N ASP A 221 -4.73 -13.86 -7.90
CA ASP A 221 -4.66 -14.09 -6.46
C ASP A 221 -4.50 -12.77 -5.67
N GLU A 222 -3.92 -11.71 -6.25
CA GLU A 222 -3.93 -10.37 -5.66
C GLU A 222 -5.35 -9.80 -5.60
N ILE A 223 -6.14 -9.97 -6.66
CA ILE A 223 -7.56 -9.56 -6.69
C ILE A 223 -8.36 -10.32 -5.63
N LEU A 224 -8.12 -11.63 -5.43
CA LEU A 224 -8.76 -12.39 -4.35
C LEU A 224 -8.34 -11.87 -2.98
N ALA A 225 -7.06 -11.54 -2.78
CA ALA A 225 -6.56 -10.92 -1.55
C ALA A 225 -7.23 -9.56 -1.29
N MET A 226 -7.38 -8.72 -2.33
CA MET A 226 -8.07 -7.44 -2.24
C MET A 226 -9.53 -7.61 -1.84
N ARG A 227 -10.25 -8.58 -2.39
CA ARG A 227 -11.65 -8.86 -2.00
C ARG A 227 -11.77 -9.25 -0.53
N CYS A 228 -10.86 -10.10 -0.05
CA CYS A 228 -10.81 -10.50 1.36
C CYS A 228 -10.49 -9.30 2.29
N ALA A 229 -9.52 -8.47 1.91
CA ALA A 229 -9.13 -7.30 2.67
C ALA A 229 -10.24 -6.23 2.66
N ASN A 230 -10.90 -6.01 1.51
CA ASN A 230 -12.02 -5.08 1.38
C ASN A 230 -13.19 -5.49 2.29
N PHE A 231 -13.57 -6.78 2.29
CA PHE A 231 -14.60 -7.28 3.19
C PHE A 231 -14.26 -7.04 4.68
N ALA A 232 -12.99 -7.24 5.05
CA ALA A 232 -12.54 -6.95 6.41
C ALA A 232 -12.58 -5.45 6.75
N CYS A 233 -12.22 -4.60 5.79
CA CYS A 233 -12.31 -3.14 5.93
C CYS A 233 -13.77 -2.68 6.07
N GLU A 234 -14.66 -3.10 5.18
CA GLU A 234 -16.10 -2.76 5.27
C GLU A 234 -16.73 -3.24 6.58
N THR A 235 -16.32 -4.42 7.06
CA THR A 235 -16.72 -4.90 8.38
C THR A 235 -16.19 -4.00 9.51
N ALA A 236 -14.96 -3.49 9.36
CA ALA A 236 -14.37 -2.56 10.33
C ALA A 236 -15.09 -1.20 10.29
N VAL A 237 -15.37 -0.67 9.10
CA VAL A 237 -16.18 0.54 8.90
C VAL A 237 -17.57 0.39 9.53
N LYS A 238 -18.24 -0.76 9.31
CA LYS A 238 -19.54 -1.04 9.94
C LYS A 238 -19.47 -1.08 11.46
N LYS A 239 -18.40 -1.62 12.04
CA LYS A 239 -18.20 -1.61 13.49
C LYS A 239 -17.95 -0.21 14.01
N MET A 240 -17.17 0.60 13.30
CA MET A 240 -16.95 2.01 13.62
C MET A 240 -18.30 2.77 13.59
N GLU A 241 -19.07 2.65 12.52
CA GLU A 241 -20.39 3.27 12.40
C GLU A 241 -21.33 2.88 13.55
N ASN A 242 -21.41 1.59 13.87
CA ASN A 242 -22.29 1.07 14.95
C ASN A 242 -21.82 1.48 16.35
N SER A 243 -20.59 1.93 16.53
CA SER A 243 -20.05 2.39 17.81
C SER A 243 -20.30 3.87 18.08
N LEU A 244 -20.71 4.63 17.05
CA LEU A 244 -20.86 6.07 17.16
C LEU A 244 -21.83 6.47 18.27
N SER A 245 -21.38 7.39 19.10
CA SER A 245 -22.22 8.04 20.11
C SER A 245 -21.76 9.48 20.33
N ILE A 246 -22.74 10.33 20.61
CA ILE A 246 -22.46 11.76 20.88
C ILE A 246 -21.52 11.87 22.07
N GLY A 247 -20.49 12.70 21.94
CA GLY A 247 -19.45 12.89 22.95
C GLY A 247 -18.19 12.04 22.75
N MET A 248 -18.21 11.02 21.89
CA MET A 248 -16.97 10.33 21.49
C MET A 248 -16.03 11.29 20.78
N SER A 249 -14.75 11.24 21.10
CA SER A 249 -13.72 11.97 20.36
C SER A 249 -13.45 11.31 18.99
N GLU A 250 -12.97 12.09 18.03
CA GLU A 250 -12.55 11.56 16.74
C GLU A 250 -11.48 10.46 16.89
N ASN A 251 -10.57 10.59 17.88
CA ASN A 251 -9.60 9.55 18.22
C ASN A 251 -10.25 8.23 18.67
N GLU A 252 -11.27 8.29 19.50
CA GLU A 252 -12.00 7.09 19.95
C GLU A 252 -12.74 6.42 18.81
N ILE A 253 -13.36 7.21 17.94
CA ILE A 253 -14.06 6.70 16.75
C ILE A 253 -13.05 6.00 15.81
N TRP A 254 -11.91 6.63 15.51
CA TRP A 254 -10.87 6.07 14.64
C TRP A 254 -10.24 4.79 15.22
N ALA A 255 -10.11 4.74 16.56
CA ALA A 255 -9.60 3.55 17.24
C ALA A 255 -10.48 2.31 17.02
N GLU A 256 -11.81 2.45 16.92
CA GLU A 256 -12.71 1.33 16.64
C GLU A 256 -12.49 0.73 15.24
N LEU A 257 -12.22 1.54 14.22
CA LEU A 257 -11.83 1.06 12.89
C LEU A 257 -10.57 0.19 12.97
N HIS A 258 -9.51 0.71 13.58
CA HIS A 258 -8.22 -0.01 13.65
C HIS A 258 -8.26 -1.23 14.54
N LYS A 259 -8.96 -1.18 15.66
CA LYS A 259 -9.21 -2.35 16.51
C LYS A 259 -9.88 -3.47 15.70
N ALA A 260 -10.87 -3.13 14.90
CA ALA A 260 -11.58 -4.10 14.08
C ALA A 260 -10.70 -4.65 12.94
N ASN A 261 -9.87 -3.81 12.28
CA ASN A 261 -8.92 -4.22 11.25
C ASN A 261 -7.82 -5.13 11.82
N ILE A 262 -7.12 -4.68 12.86
CA ILE A 262 -6.00 -5.42 13.46
C ILE A 262 -6.47 -6.77 14.01
N SER A 263 -7.66 -6.85 14.61
CA SER A 263 -8.22 -8.11 15.09
C SER A 263 -8.50 -9.13 13.97
N ARG A 264 -8.55 -8.69 12.73
CA ARG A 264 -8.74 -9.53 11.52
C ARG A 264 -7.44 -9.88 10.81
N GLY A 265 -6.31 -9.34 11.25
CA GLY A 265 -5.00 -9.54 10.63
C GLY A 265 -4.56 -8.38 9.75
N GLY A 266 -5.19 -7.22 9.91
CA GLY A 266 -4.69 -5.96 9.36
C GLY A 266 -3.32 -5.61 9.95
N GLU A 267 -2.50 -4.91 9.19
CA GLU A 267 -1.07 -4.80 9.49
C GLU A 267 -0.73 -3.53 10.24
N TRP A 268 -0.82 -2.36 9.62
CA TRP A 268 -0.38 -1.11 10.22
C TRP A 268 -1.29 0.07 9.86
N ILE A 269 -1.11 1.19 10.54
CA ILE A 269 -1.89 2.41 10.33
C ILE A 269 -1.08 3.34 9.44
N GLU A 270 -1.60 3.71 8.29
CA GLU A 270 -0.97 4.64 7.37
C GLU A 270 -1.41 6.07 7.64
N THR A 271 -2.71 6.31 7.70
CA THR A 271 -3.29 7.62 7.95
C THR A 271 -4.26 7.61 9.13
N ARG A 272 -4.76 8.79 9.51
CA ARG A 272 -5.80 8.96 10.52
C ARG A 272 -6.83 9.99 10.07
N LEU A 273 -7.21 9.94 8.80
CA LEU A 273 -8.12 10.89 8.18
C LEU A 273 -9.57 10.65 8.60
N LEU A 274 -9.96 11.23 9.72
CA LEU A 274 -11.33 11.30 10.21
C LEU A 274 -11.55 12.60 10.95
N THR A 275 -12.58 13.33 10.56
CA THR A 275 -12.97 14.59 11.17
C THR A 275 -14.47 14.74 11.29
N THR A 276 -14.90 15.62 12.19
CA THR A 276 -16.32 15.86 12.50
C THR A 276 -16.68 17.34 12.39
N GLY A 277 -17.90 17.59 11.96
CA GLY A 277 -18.47 18.94 11.85
C GLY A 277 -17.60 19.89 11.04
N PRO A 278 -17.28 21.10 11.55
CA PRO A 278 -16.52 22.10 10.79
C PRO A 278 -15.07 21.70 10.50
N ARG A 279 -14.52 20.69 11.18
CA ARG A 279 -13.18 20.21 10.88
C ARG A 279 -13.10 19.38 9.59
N THR A 280 -14.22 19.01 9.00
CA THR A 280 -14.22 18.35 7.68
C THR A 280 -13.81 19.29 6.55
N ASN A 281 -13.86 20.61 6.75
CA ASN A 281 -13.40 21.62 5.80
C ASN A 281 -12.46 22.65 6.50
N PRO A 282 -11.21 22.84 6.05
CA PRO A 282 -10.56 22.15 4.93
C PRO A 282 -10.24 20.66 5.24
N TRP A 283 -10.19 19.85 4.20
CA TRP A 283 -9.80 18.43 4.26
C TRP A 283 -8.33 18.25 4.69
N PHE A 284 -7.86 17.02 4.83
CA PHE A 284 -6.52 16.62 5.29
C PHE A 284 -6.23 16.84 6.78
N GLN A 285 -7.25 16.91 7.60
CA GLN A 285 -7.07 16.94 9.04
C GLN A 285 -7.18 15.54 9.63
N GLU A 286 -6.18 15.14 10.37
CA GLU A 286 -6.21 13.89 11.14
C GLU A 286 -7.16 13.97 12.34
N CYS A 287 -7.63 12.81 12.79
CA CYS A 287 -8.49 12.71 13.97
C CYS A 287 -7.82 13.30 15.22
N GLY A 288 -8.63 13.95 16.04
CA GLY A 288 -8.19 14.70 17.21
C GLY A 288 -9.09 14.47 18.44
N PRO A 289 -8.93 15.32 19.46
CA PRO A 289 -9.73 15.25 20.70
C PRO A 289 -11.13 15.87 20.57
N ARG A 290 -11.49 16.42 19.38
CA ARG A 290 -12.84 16.99 19.20
C ARG A 290 -13.88 15.91 19.37
N GLN A 291 -14.94 16.23 20.11
CA GLN A 291 -16.05 15.34 20.38
C GLN A 291 -17.15 15.49 19.33
N LEU A 292 -17.68 14.34 18.90
CA LEU A 292 -18.82 14.25 18.00
C LEU A 292 -20.06 14.94 18.61
N GLN A 293 -20.68 15.81 17.85
CA GLN A 293 -21.88 16.54 18.25
C GLN A 293 -23.09 16.02 17.49
N ASN A 294 -24.29 16.33 18.03
CA ASN A 294 -25.52 16.03 17.33
C ASN A 294 -25.73 16.94 16.13
N ASN A 295 -26.39 16.46 15.09
CA ASN A 295 -26.75 17.21 13.89
C ASN A 295 -25.57 17.80 13.10
N GLU A 296 -24.44 17.09 13.07
CA GLU A 296 -23.29 17.43 12.24
C GLU A 296 -22.95 16.27 11.30
N ILE A 297 -21.87 16.41 10.55
CA ILE A 297 -21.34 15.34 9.71
C ILE A 297 -20.05 14.77 10.31
N LEU A 298 -19.76 13.52 9.94
CA LEU A 298 -18.47 12.87 10.12
C LEU A 298 -18.00 12.42 8.74
N ALA A 299 -16.78 12.79 8.36
CA ALA A 299 -16.15 12.34 7.12
C ALA A 299 -14.83 11.64 7.43
N PHE A 300 -14.54 10.56 6.72
CA PHE A 300 -13.31 9.79 6.88
C PHE A 300 -12.82 9.20 5.57
N ASP A 301 -11.53 8.86 5.58
CA ASP A 301 -10.80 8.19 4.52
C ASP A 301 -9.99 7.05 5.14
N THR A 302 -10.05 5.84 4.58
CA THR A 302 -9.50 4.71 5.32
C THR A 302 -8.01 4.52 5.14
N ASP A 303 -7.46 4.62 3.94
CA ASP A 303 -6.05 4.25 3.65
C ASP A 303 -5.59 3.07 4.50
N LEU A 304 -6.44 2.06 4.61
CA LEU A 304 -6.34 1.05 5.66
C LEU A 304 -5.52 -0.14 5.18
N ILE A 305 -4.36 -0.37 5.78
CA ILE A 305 -3.55 -1.54 5.47
C ILE A 305 -4.15 -2.78 6.15
N GLY A 306 -4.86 -3.53 5.34
CA GLY A 306 -5.60 -4.71 5.76
C GLY A 306 -4.79 -6.01 5.71
N CYS A 307 -5.52 -7.13 5.66
CA CYS A 307 -4.92 -8.45 5.52
C CYS A 307 -4.07 -8.54 4.23
N TYR A 308 -3.01 -9.31 4.29
CA TYR A 308 -2.04 -9.50 3.19
C TYR A 308 -1.24 -8.24 2.81
N GLY A 309 -1.28 -7.19 3.64
CA GLY A 309 -0.64 -5.90 3.35
C GLY A 309 -1.35 -5.09 2.26
N ILE A 310 -2.59 -5.43 1.96
CA ILE A 310 -3.39 -4.73 0.94
C ILE A 310 -3.96 -3.44 1.52
N CYS A 311 -3.75 -2.33 0.83
CA CYS A 311 -4.39 -1.06 1.10
C CYS A 311 -5.85 -1.11 0.62
N ILE A 312 -6.75 -0.72 1.50
CA ILE A 312 -8.17 -0.55 1.20
C ILE A 312 -8.54 0.90 1.47
N ASP A 313 -8.92 1.56 0.41
CA ASP A 313 -9.22 2.97 0.43
C ASP A 313 -10.70 3.21 0.12
N ILE A 314 -11.41 3.64 1.14
CA ILE A 314 -12.85 3.88 1.12
C ILE A 314 -13.13 5.14 1.92
N SER A 315 -13.69 6.14 1.25
CA SER A 315 -14.17 7.32 1.96
C SER A 315 -15.69 7.35 2.06
N ARG A 316 -16.19 7.71 3.23
CA ARG A 316 -17.61 7.97 3.47
C ARG A 316 -17.82 9.23 4.30
N THR A 317 -18.95 9.86 4.08
CA THR A 317 -19.44 10.94 4.93
C THR A 317 -20.80 10.56 5.49
N TRP A 318 -20.94 10.63 6.81
CA TRP A 318 -22.18 10.29 7.53
C TRP A 318 -22.82 11.53 8.15
N GLY A 319 -24.14 11.61 8.09
CA GLY A 319 -24.93 12.55 8.88
C GLY A 319 -25.20 11.99 10.27
N ILE A 320 -24.97 12.79 11.29
CA ILE A 320 -25.09 12.40 12.69
C ILE A 320 -26.33 13.03 13.29
N GLY A 321 -27.17 12.21 13.95
CA GLY A 321 -28.42 12.66 14.58
C GLY A 321 -29.64 12.50 13.68
N ASP A 322 -30.81 12.86 14.22
CA ASP A 322 -32.11 12.61 13.60
C ASP A 322 -32.66 13.82 12.82
N ASP A 323 -32.08 15.00 13.02
CA ASP A 323 -32.56 16.22 12.33
C ASP A 323 -32.21 16.14 10.84
N LYS A 324 -33.14 16.63 10.02
CA LYS A 324 -32.91 16.68 8.57
C LYS A 324 -31.64 17.48 8.26
N PRO A 325 -30.71 16.90 7.48
CA PRO A 325 -29.50 17.64 7.07
C PRO A 325 -29.84 18.92 6.32
N ARG A 326 -28.95 19.90 6.39
CA ARG A 326 -29.08 21.16 5.66
C ARG A 326 -29.23 20.90 4.14
N PRO A 327 -30.04 21.68 3.43
CA PRO A 327 -30.23 21.51 1.98
C PRO A 327 -28.92 21.59 1.18
N ASP A 328 -27.96 22.40 1.61
CA ASP A 328 -26.64 22.53 0.98
C ASP A 328 -25.78 21.25 1.17
N MET A 329 -25.85 20.60 2.33
CA MET A 329 -25.20 19.29 2.57
C MET A 329 -25.83 18.18 1.72
N ILE A 330 -27.16 18.12 1.65
CA ILE A 330 -27.87 17.16 0.79
C ILE A 330 -27.47 17.35 -0.68
N TYR A 331 -27.42 18.59 -1.14
CA TYR A 331 -27.00 18.90 -2.50
C TYR A 331 -25.55 18.47 -2.75
N ALA A 332 -24.63 18.80 -1.84
CA ALA A 332 -23.22 18.43 -1.95
C ALA A 332 -23.03 16.92 -1.96
N MET A 333 -23.75 16.19 -1.09
CA MET A 333 -23.70 14.72 -1.04
C MET A 333 -24.17 14.08 -2.35
N ARG A 334 -25.30 14.53 -2.90
CA ARG A 334 -25.83 14.05 -4.20
C ARG A 334 -24.86 14.37 -5.33
N HIS A 335 -24.27 15.55 -5.32
CA HIS A 335 -23.30 15.98 -6.32
C HIS A 335 -21.99 15.14 -6.24
N ALA A 336 -21.50 14.86 -5.04
CA ALA A 336 -20.36 13.97 -4.85
C ALA A 336 -20.65 12.55 -5.31
N HIS A 337 -21.82 12.02 -4.99
CA HIS A 337 -22.27 10.70 -5.44
C HIS A 337 -22.38 10.64 -6.98
N GLU A 338 -23.03 11.62 -7.61
CA GLU A 338 -23.13 11.71 -9.08
C GLU A 338 -21.73 11.77 -9.71
N HIS A 339 -20.81 12.54 -9.10
CA HIS A 339 -19.43 12.66 -9.56
C HIS A 339 -18.72 11.30 -9.58
N ILE A 340 -18.75 10.55 -8.48
CA ILE A 340 -18.13 9.22 -8.39
C ILE A 340 -18.78 8.26 -9.39
N MET A 341 -20.09 8.12 -9.36
CA MET A 341 -20.79 7.14 -10.19
C MET A 341 -20.59 7.38 -11.68
N THR A 342 -20.65 8.65 -12.12
CA THR A 342 -20.40 9.01 -13.51
C THR A 342 -18.94 8.72 -13.92
N ASN A 343 -18.00 8.97 -13.04
CA ASN A 343 -16.59 8.71 -13.29
C ASN A 343 -16.28 7.20 -13.34
N ILE A 344 -16.89 6.39 -12.47
CA ILE A 344 -16.76 4.92 -12.48
C ILE A 344 -17.22 4.32 -13.82
N GLU A 345 -18.31 4.81 -14.39
CA GLU A 345 -18.84 4.34 -15.70
C GLU A 345 -17.85 4.54 -16.87
N MET A 346 -16.85 5.41 -16.71
CA MET A 346 -15.78 5.62 -17.69
C MET A 346 -14.69 4.56 -17.64
N LEU A 347 -14.58 3.82 -16.54
CA LEU A 347 -13.49 2.88 -16.27
C LEU A 347 -13.65 1.60 -17.12
N LYS A 348 -12.98 1.57 -18.27
CA LYS A 348 -12.99 0.45 -19.22
C LYS A 348 -11.60 0.23 -19.82
N PRO A 349 -11.24 -1.00 -20.20
CA PRO A 349 -9.98 -1.26 -20.89
C PRO A 349 -9.83 -0.40 -22.14
N GLY A 350 -8.62 0.10 -22.38
CA GLY A 350 -8.28 0.91 -23.54
C GLY A 350 -8.70 2.38 -23.44
N VAL A 351 -9.29 2.83 -22.33
CA VAL A 351 -9.58 4.25 -22.11
C VAL A 351 -8.28 4.97 -21.79
N PRO A 352 -7.89 6.02 -22.55
CA PRO A 352 -6.73 6.84 -22.21
C PRO A 352 -6.90 7.52 -20.84
N LEU A 353 -5.85 7.56 -20.02
CA LEU A 353 -5.89 8.22 -18.71
C LEU A 353 -6.23 9.71 -18.85
N SER A 354 -5.80 10.37 -19.92
CA SER A 354 -6.15 11.75 -20.24
C SER A 354 -7.67 11.94 -20.44
N ASP A 355 -8.38 10.94 -20.99
CA ASP A 355 -9.83 11.01 -21.14
C ASP A 355 -10.53 11.09 -19.76
N LEU A 356 -10.02 10.38 -18.76
CA LEU A 356 -10.54 10.45 -17.40
C LEU A 356 -10.36 11.86 -16.80
N THR A 357 -9.24 12.53 -17.13
CA THR A 357 -9.00 13.93 -16.75
C THR A 357 -9.99 14.89 -17.42
N PHE A 358 -10.14 14.80 -18.75
CA PHE A 358 -10.82 15.85 -19.53
C PHE A 358 -12.31 15.58 -19.77
N LYS A 359 -12.73 14.30 -19.84
CA LYS A 359 -14.12 13.91 -20.11
C LYS A 359 -14.88 13.49 -18.85
N GLY A 360 -14.18 13.34 -17.70
CA GLY A 360 -14.81 13.00 -16.44
C GLY A 360 -15.79 14.08 -15.96
N HIS A 361 -16.69 13.70 -15.08
CA HIS A 361 -17.69 14.59 -14.50
C HIS A 361 -17.04 15.81 -13.85
N GLN A 362 -17.56 17.00 -14.12
CA GLN A 362 -17.01 18.26 -13.58
C GLN A 362 -17.78 18.67 -12.33
N LEU A 363 -17.06 19.16 -11.33
CA LEU A 363 -17.69 19.75 -10.15
C LEU A 363 -18.35 21.08 -10.49
N ASP A 364 -19.44 21.40 -9.80
CA ASP A 364 -20.03 22.73 -9.84
C ASP A 364 -18.98 23.80 -9.48
N GLN A 365 -19.08 24.97 -10.13
CA GLN A 365 -18.11 26.07 -9.95
C GLN A 365 -17.87 26.44 -8.49
N LYS A 366 -18.89 26.35 -7.64
CA LYS A 366 -18.80 26.66 -6.19
C LYS A 366 -17.97 25.67 -5.38
N TYR A 367 -17.59 24.53 -5.96
CA TYR A 367 -16.76 23.49 -5.34
C TYR A 367 -15.35 23.40 -5.92
N VAL A 368 -15.09 24.06 -7.06
CA VAL A 368 -13.80 23.95 -7.78
C VAL A 368 -12.62 24.46 -6.96
N THR A 369 -12.82 25.47 -6.10
CA THR A 369 -11.75 26.01 -5.23
C THR A 369 -11.31 24.99 -4.18
N GLY A 370 -12.23 24.19 -3.67
CA GLY A 370 -12.00 23.16 -2.64
C GLY A 370 -11.90 21.74 -3.19
N GLN A 371 -11.76 21.56 -4.52
CA GLN A 371 -11.66 20.21 -5.11
C GLN A 371 -10.39 19.49 -4.65
N TYR A 372 -10.45 18.17 -4.67
CA TYR A 372 -9.31 17.29 -4.33
C TYR A 372 -8.19 17.38 -5.38
N GLY A 373 -7.01 16.88 -5.04
CA GLY A 373 -5.85 16.88 -5.95
C GLY A 373 -5.98 15.87 -7.08
N CYS A 374 -6.72 14.79 -6.88
CA CYS A 374 -6.93 13.76 -7.88
C CYS A 374 -8.41 13.40 -8.04
N ARG A 375 -8.70 12.76 -9.15
CA ARG A 375 -10.01 12.20 -9.50
C ARG A 375 -10.02 10.69 -9.36
N PHE A 376 -8.86 10.09 -9.68
CA PHE A 376 -8.58 8.67 -9.48
C PHE A 376 -7.10 8.48 -9.14
N HIS A 377 -6.81 7.45 -8.39
CA HIS A 377 -5.45 6.93 -8.25
C HIS A 377 -5.46 5.40 -8.25
N GLY A 378 -4.31 4.79 -8.53
CA GLY A 378 -4.12 3.36 -8.37
C GLY A 378 -4.05 2.98 -6.91
N VAL A 379 -4.40 1.74 -6.59
CA VAL A 379 -4.30 1.21 -5.23
C VAL A 379 -3.86 -0.26 -5.25
N GLY A 380 -3.07 -0.65 -4.26
CA GLY A 380 -2.56 -2.00 -4.11
C GLY A 380 -2.01 -2.25 -2.72
N LEU A 381 -0.70 -2.06 -2.50
CA LEU A 381 -0.09 -2.10 -1.17
C LEU A 381 -0.12 -0.72 -0.47
N CYS A 382 -0.38 0.31 -1.22
CA CYS A 382 -0.60 1.70 -0.83
C CYS A 382 -1.37 2.36 -1.96
N ASP A 383 -1.51 3.68 -1.94
CA ASP A 383 -1.85 4.47 -3.11
C ASP A 383 -0.71 4.35 -4.11
N GLU A 384 -1.05 4.01 -5.34
CA GLU A 384 -0.10 3.64 -6.38
C GLU A 384 -0.36 4.40 -7.68
N TRP A 385 0.59 4.31 -8.59
CA TRP A 385 0.40 4.78 -9.97
C TRP A 385 -0.81 4.06 -10.65
N PRO A 386 -1.62 4.78 -11.47
CA PRO A 386 -1.48 6.18 -11.88
C PRO A 386 -2.21 7.15 -10.96
N LEU A 387 -1.72 8.39 -10.88
CA LEU A 387 -2.48 9.51 -10.36
C LEU A 387 -3.18 10.23 -11.52
N ILE A 388 -4.51 10.34 -11.50
CA ILE A 388 -5.31 10.99 -12.53
C ILE A 388 -5.92 12.26 -11.97
N THR A 389 -5.40 13.38 -12.39
CA THR A 389 -5.75 14.70 -11.87
C THR A 389 -6.96 15.32 -12.57
N TYR A 390 -7.50 16.38 -12.03
CA TYR A 390 -8.39 17.29 -12.75
C TYR A 390 -7.63 18.07 -13.82
N SER A 391 -8.35 18.59 -14.82
CA SER A 391 -7.76 19.27 -15.97
C SER A 391 -6.85 20.45 -15.62
N LYS A 392 -7.08 21.10 -14.47
CA LYS A 392 -6.27 22.23 -13.99
C LYS A 392 -4.86 21.83 -13.55
N GLU A 393 -4.70 20.63 -13.03
CA GLU A 393 -3.43 20.06 -12.56
C GLU A 393 -2.77 19.13 -13.59
N TYR A 394 -3.39 18.96 -14.77
CA TYR A 394 -2.87 18.05 -15.80
C TYR A 394 -1.52 18.50 -16.35
N VAL A 395 -0.59 17.56 -16.44
CA VAL A 395 0.73 17.74 -17.05
C VAL A 395 0.76 16.91 -18.33
N GLU A 396 0.89 17.59 -19.48
CA GLU A 396 0.92 16.94 -20.79
C GLU A 396 2.08 15.94 -20.89
N GLY A 397 1.79 14.73 -21.34
CA GLY A 397 2.77 13.65 -21.52
C GLY A 397 3.18 12.93 -20.24
N ALA A 398 2.71 13.36 -19.05
CA ALA A 398 3.10 12.71 -17.80
C ALA A 398 2.55 11.27 -17.69
N PHE A 399 1.34 11.03 -18.21
CA PHE A 399 0.65 9.74 -18.13
C PHE A 399 -0.03 9.36 -19.45
N ASP A 400 0.76 9.23 -20.54
CA ASP A 400 0.27 8.78 -21.84
C ASP A 400 0.06 7.25 -21.88
N TYR A 401 -0.89 6.78 -21.07
CA TYR A 401 -1.24 5.36 -20.92
C TYR A 401 -2.74 5.15 -21.02
N GLU A 402 -3.12 3.89 -21.19
CA GLU A 402 -4.51 3.44 -21.23
C GLU A 402 -4.80 2.51 -20.07
N LEU A 403 -6.06 2.47 -19.63
CA LEU A 403 -6.53 1.49 -18.65
C LEU A 403 -6.37 0.07 -19.18
N GLN A 404 -5.88 -0.83 -18.33
CA GLN A 404 -5.70 -2.25 -18.64
C GLN A 404 -6.46 -3.13 -17.65
N PRO A 405 -6.93 -4.30 -18.08
CA PRO A 405 -7.50 -5.29 -17.18
C PRO A 405 -6.53 -5.64 -16.04
N GLY A 406 -7.05 -5.76 -14.84
CA GLY A 406 -6.24 -6.02 -13.64
C GLY A 406 -5.77 -4.74 -12.93
N MET A 407 -5.91 -3.56 -13.51
CA MET A 407 -5.74 -2.31 -12.75
C MET A 407 -6.86 -2.17 -11.73
N VAL A 408 -6.52 -1.65 -10.56
CA VAL A 408 -7.50 -1.25 -9.53
C VAL A 408 -7.27 0.22 -9.23
N LEU A 409 -8.35 0.98 -9.32
CA LEU A 409 -8.34 2.43 -9.12
C LEU A 409 -9.34 2.80 -8.02
N CYS A 410 -8.96 3.76 -7.21
CA CYS A 410 -9.87 4.52 -6.37
C CYS A 410 -10.53 5.61 -7.21
N ALA A 411 -11.85 5.72 -7.14
CA ALA A 411 -12.62 6.80 -7.73
C ALA A 411 -13.14 7.68 -6.60
N GLU A 412 -12.72 8.94 -6.57
CA GLU A 412 -12.96 9.79 -5.42
C GLU A 412 -13.53 11.16 -5.73
N ALA A 413 -14.20 11.74 -4.74
CA ALA A 413 -14.75 13.07 -4.79
C ALA A 413 -14.58 13.79 -3.44
N LEU A 414 -14.07 15.01 -3.49
CA LEU A 414 -14.14 15.95 -2.38
C LEU A 414 -14.99 17.16 -2.82
N VAL A 415 -16.13 17.33 -2.16
CA VAL A 415 -17.05 18.43 -2.42
C VAL A 415 -17.09 19.36 -1.22
N SER A 416 -16.35 20.46 -1.32
CA SER A 416 -16.15 21.44 -0.26
C SER A 416 -16.60 22.82 -0.73
N PRO A 417 -17.66 23.41 -0.13
CA PRO A 417 -18.03 24.80 -0.43
C PRO A 417 -16.91 25.75 -0.06
N GLU A 418 -16.60 26.72 -0.91
CA GLU A 418 -15.62 27.75 -0.62
C GLU A 418 -16.03 28.56 0.62
N GLY A 419 -15.14 28.64 1.62
CA GLY A 419 -15.42 29.29 2.92
C GLY A 419 -16.51 28.59 3.73
N GLY A 420 -16.91 27.38 3.36
CA GLY A 420 -17.93 26.60 4.05
C GLY A 420 -17.39 25.90 5.31
N ASP A 421 -18.32 25.33 6.05
CA ASP A 421 -18.11 24.67 7.34
C ASP A 421 -18.25 23.14 7.26
N PHE A 422 -18.19 22.56 6.05
CA PHE A 422 -18.25 21.12 5.85
C PHE A 422 -17.59 20.69 4.54
N SER A 423 -17.18 19.42 4.46
CA SER A 423 -16.81 18.73 3.22
C SER A 423 -17.49 17.37 3.15
N ILE A 424 -17.87 16.98 1.95
CA ILE A 424 -18.27 15.60 1.62
C ILE A 424 -17.10 14.93 0.93
N LYS A 425 -16.58 13.85 1.52
CA LYS A 425 -15.55 12.99 0.92
C LYS A 425 -16.18 11.62 0.67
N LEU A 426 -16.08 11.14 -0.55
CA LEU A 426 -16.59 9.82 -0.99
C LEU A 426 -15.52 9.16 -1.87
N GLU A 427 -15.41 7.82 -1.74
CA GLU A 427 -14.45 7.05 -2.52
C GLU A 427 -14.82 5.58 -2.58
N ASP A 428 -14.60 4.96 -3.74
CA ASP A 428 -14.77 3.54 -3.98
C ASP A 428 -13.59 2.96 -4.76
N GLN A 429 -13.18 1.72 -4.44
CA GLN A 429 -12.19 0.95 -5.20
C GLN A 429 -12.84 0.18 -6.35
N VAL A 430 -12.28 0.31 -7.55
CA VAL A 430 -12.84 -0.24 -8.78
C VAL A 430 -11.79 -1.05 -9.54
N LEU A 431 -12.10 -2.32 -9.81
CA LEU A 431 -11.29 -3.20 -10.64
C LEU A 431 -11.64 -3.01 -12.12
N ILE A 432 -10.63 -2.82 -12.97
CA ILE A 432 -10.79 -2.88 -14.42
C ILE A 432 -10.80 -4.35 -14.83
N THR A 433 -11.91 -4.78 -15.41
CA THR A 433 -12.09 -6.14 -15.93
C THR A 433 -11.80 -6.24 -17.42
N GLU A 434 -11.85 -7.43 -18.02
CA GLU A 434 -11.64 -7.62 -19.46
C GLU A 434 -12.64 -6.83 -20.34
N ASN A 435 -13.85 -6.57 -19.84
CA ASN A 435 -14.93 -5.99 -20.63
C ASN A 435 -15.55 -4.70 -20.05
N GLY A 436 -14.99 -4.19 -18.96
CA GLY A 436 -15.53 -3.02 -18.26
C GLY A 436 -14.88 -2.83 -16.90
N HIS A 437 -15.70 -2.68 -15.87
CA HIS A 437 -15.24 -2.54 -14.51
C HIS A 437 -16.11 -3.33 -13.52
N GLU A 438 -15.59 -3.48 -12.31
CA GLU A 438 -16.31 -4.02 -11.16
C GLU A 438 -15.99 -3.17 -9.93
N ASN A 439 -17.01 -2.60 -9.29
CA ASN A 439 -16.82 -1.92 -8.03
C ASN A 439 -16.53 -2.96 -6.92
N LEU A 440 -15.37 -2.89 -6.31
CA LEU A 440 -15.01 -3.78 -5.21
C LEU A 440 -15.60 -3.31 -3.87
N THR A 441 -15.86 -2.01 -3.73
CA THR A 441 -16.48 -1.42 -2.55
C THR A 441 -17.98 -1.60 -2.61
N THR A 442 -18.55 -2.17 -1.55
CA THR A 442 -20.00 -2.40 -1.42
C THR A 442 -20.63 -1.65 -0.24
N TYR A 443 -19.79 -0.97 0.57
CA TYR A 443 -20.30 -0.19 1.70
C TYR A 443 -21.20 0.95 1.25
N PRO A 444 -22.44 1.08 1.80
CA PRO A 444 -23.41 2.04 1.29
C PRO A 444 -23.01 3.50 1.55
N PHE A 445 -23.47 4.39 0.69
CA PHE A 445 -23.50 5.82 0.94
C PHE A 445 -24.59 6.16 1.97
N CYS A 446 -24.44 7.26 2.71
CA CYS A 446 -25.35 7.63 3.78
C CYS A 446 -26.72 8.09 3.22
N PRO A 447 -27.82 7.32 3.40
CA PRO A 447 -29.15 7.69 2.87
C PRO A 447 -29.66 8.99 3.48
N HIS A 448 -29.37 9.22 4.76
CA HIS A 448 -29.75 10.44 5.47
C HIS A 448 -29.20 11.70 4.81
N LEU A 449 -27.90 11.72 4.46
CA LEU A 449 -27.29 12.82 3.71
C LEU A 449 -27.75 12.89 2.26
N MET A 450 -28.24 11.79 1.67
CA MET A 450 -28.89 11.82 0.35
C MET A 450 -30.29 12.44 0.40
N GLY A 451 -30.82 12.74 1.59
CA GLY A 451 -32.15 13.30 1.80
C GLY A 451 -33.26 12.26 1.58
N GLU A 452 -32.95 10.99 1.75
CA GLU A 452 -33.89 9.88 1.73
C GLU A 452 -34.52 9.73 3.12
N ALA A 453 -35.78 9.31 3.18
CA ALA A 453 -36.43 8.99 4.45
C ALA A 453 -35.83 7.67 5.00
N TYR A 454 -35.60 7.59 6.31
CA TYR A 454 -35.27 6.34 6.99
C TYR A 454 -36.43 5.36 6.94
#